data_1fa43b05de21e025f81627857daf1efe
#
_entry.id   1fa43b05de21e025f81627857daf1efe
#
_cell.length_a   1.000
_cell.length_b   1.000
_cell.length_c   1.000
_cell.angle_alpha   90.00
_cell.angle_beta   90.00
_cell.angle_gamma   90.00
#
_symmetry.space_group_name_H-M   'P 1'
#
loop_
_entity.id
_entity.type
_entity.pdbx_description
1 polymer ?
#
loop_
_entity_poly.entity_id
_entity_poly.type
_entity_poly.pdbx_seq_one_letter_code
_entity_poly.pdbx_strand_id
1 'polypeptide(L)'
;MDFNEAVDFGVTADSGERMDFDGALDFLEQRSGRGSVMGLDSIRNLLRELSDPQKDLEFVHIAGTNGKGSVSACLSSILKEAGCRTGTYTSPAVISVRERYQVDGSWITEREFALLADRVKAAAGRMEERGRGIPTVFEIETAMAFLYFKEKGCRVVVLETGLGGEQDATNVVENTLAAVFTSISMDHMGVLGNTLGQIAA
;
A
#
# COMPACT_ATOMS: atom_id res chain seq x y z
N MET A 1 4.24 25.37 -18.84
CA MET A 1 2.86 24.87 -18.76
C MET A 1 2.66 24.42 -17.33
N ASP A 2 1.87 25.16 -16.57
CA ASP A 2 1.60 24.86 -15.16
C ASP A 2 0.67 23.65 -15.07
N PHE A 3 1.21 22.53 -14.62
CA PHE A 3 0.45 21.33 -14.28
C PHE A 3 -0.01 21.38 -12.80
N ASN A 4 -0.80 22.38 -12.49
CA ASN A 4 -1.45 22.48 -11.18
C ASN A 4 -2.99 22.36 -11.34
N GLU A 5 -3.44 21.37 -12.11
CA GLU A 5 -4.84 20.98 -12.09
C GLU A 5 -5.07 20.14 -10.84
N ALA A 6 -5.79 20.72 -9.89
CA ALA A 6 -6.31 20.02 -8.72
C ALA A 6 -7.22 18.88 -9.23
N VAL A 7 -6.78 17.64 -9.07
CA VAL A 7 -7.61 16.46 -9.30
C VAL A 7 -8.79 16.56 -8.35
N ASP A 8 -9.99 16.72 -8.91
CA ASP A 8 -11.23 16.73 -8.15
C ASP A 8 -11.50 15.31 -7.63
N PHE A 9 -11.24 15.11 -6.34
CA PHE A 9 -11.45 13.84 -5.65
C PHE A 9 -12.94 13.56 -5.44
N GLY A 10 -13.77 13.61 -6.45
CA GLY A 10 -15.18 13.23 -6.54
C GLY A 10 -15.91 12.94 -5.22
N VAL A 11 -15.87 13.85 -4.25
CA VAL A 11 -16.43 13.68 -2.92
C VAL A 11 -17.84 14.23 -2.90
N THR A 12 -18.83 13.35 -2.86
CA THR A 12 -20.19 13.72 -2.46
C THR A 12 -20.15 14.28 -1.05
N ALA A 13 -20.70 15.47 -0.88
CA ALA A 13 -20.73 16.18 0.39
C ALA A 13 -21.55 15.39 1.44
N ASP A 14 -20.85 14.69 2.30
CA ASP A 14 -21.41 14.30 3.60
C ASP A 14 -20.91 15.33 4.64
N SER A 15 -21.84 15.87 5.43
CA SER A 15 -21.65 17.00 6.34
C SER A 15 -20.96 16.63 7.65
N GLY A 16 -20.07 15.65 7.65
CA GLY A 16 -19.18 15.29 8.73
C GLY A 16 -17.86 16.09 8.67
N GLU A 17 -17.30 16.42 9.81
CA GLU A 17 -15.98 17.03 9.94
C GLU A 17 -14.95 16.11 9.25
N ARG A 18 -14.29 16.61 8.19
CA ARG A 18 -13.33 15.82 7.42
C ARG A 18 -12.12 15.49 8.30
N MET A 19 -11.67 14.25 8.21
CA MET A 19 -10.44 13.79 8.88
C MET A 19 -9.25 14.66 8.44
N ASP A 20 -8.49 15.17 9.39
CA ASP A 20 -7.18 15.78 9.16
C ASP A 20 -6.06 14.73 9.25
N PHE A 21 -4.81 15.17 9.09
CA PHE A 21 -3.66 14.26 9.09
C PHE A 21 -3.46 13.59 10.46
N ASP A 22 -3.62 14.33 11.55
CA ASP A 22 -3.47 13.79 12.90
C ASP A 22 -4.58 12.76 13.19
N GLY A 23 -5.81 13.05 12.81
CA GLY A 23 -6.91 12.09 12.89
C GLY A 23 -6.70 10.83 12.05
N ALA A 24 -6.00 10.94 10.92
CA ALA A 24 -5.62 9.77 10.11
C ALA A 24 -4.55 8.91 10.81
N LEU A 25 -3.59 9.54 11.48
CA LEU A 25 -2.59 8.82 12.29
C LEU A 25 -3.24 8.12 13.48
N ASP A 26 -4.11 8.81 14.21
CA ASP A 26 -4.88 8.24 15.33
C ASP A 26 -5.71 7.02 14.89
N PHE A 27 -6.35 7.09 13.72
CA PHE A 27 -7.09 5.98 13.16
C PHE A 27 -6.21 4.74 12.92
N LEU A 28 -5.01 4.93 12.38
CA LEU A 28 -4.05 3.84 12.17
C LEU A 28 -3.52 3.30 13.50
N GLU A 29 -3.18 4.18 14.45
CA GLU A 29 -2.67 3.79 15.76
C GLU A 29 -3.67 2.95 16.55
N GLN A 30 -4.95 3.31 16.58
CA GLN A 30 -6.01 2.54 17.22
C GLN A 30 -6.14 1.10 16.71
N ARG A 31 -5.63 0.83 15.51
CA ARG A 31 -5.64 -0.50 14.89
C ARG A 31 -4.32 -1.25 15.01
N SER A 32 -3.23 -0.59 15.45
CA SER A 32 -1.88 -1.17 15.51
C SER A 32 -1.74 -2.34 16.49
N GLY A 33 -2.56 -2.41 17.53
CA GLY A 33 -2.54 -3.48 18.54
C GLY A 33 -3.02 -4.86 18.06
N ARG A 34 -3.43 -5.02 16.79
CA ARG A 34 -4.03 -6.27 16.28
C ARG A 34 -3.04 -7.23 15.62
N GLY A 35 -1.78 -6.86 15.52
CA GLY A 35 -0.73 -7.68 14.90
C GLY A 35 -0.93 -7.91 13.39
N SER A 36 -0.05 -8.72 12.80
CA SER A 36 -0.21 -9.19 11.42
C SER A 36 -1.13 -10.40 11.40
N VAL A 37 -2.18 -10.36 10.60
CA VAL A 37 -3.04 -11.50 10.31
C VAL A 37 -2.58 -12.05 8.95
N MET A 38 -2.17 -13.31 8.92
CA MET A 38 -1.76 -13.98 7.69
C MET A 38 -2.98 -14.33 6.85
N GLY A 39 -2.87 -14.12 5.55
CA GLY A 39 -3.93 -14.45 4.59
C GLY A 39 -4.43 -13.22 3.83
N LEU A 40 -5.08 -13.46 2.69
CA LEU A 40 -5.47 -12.41 1.75
C LEU A 40 -6.96 -12.06 1.80
N ASP A 41 -7.76 -12.76 2.59
CA ASP A 41 -9.22 -12.58 2.58
C ASP A 41 -9.64 -11.22 3.13
N SER A 42 -8.98 -10.75 4.18
CA SER A 42 -9.28 -9.46 4.80
C SER A 42 -8.99 -8.31 3.84
N ILE A 43 -7.78 -8.25 3.29
CA ILE A 43 -7.42 -7.20 2.31
C ILE A 43 -8.29 -7.28 1.05
N ARG A 44 -8.62 -8.47 0.54
CA ARG A 44 -9.53 -8.63 -0.61
C ARG A 44 -10.92 -8.10 -0.31
N ASN A 45 -11.44 -8.34 0.90
CA ASN A 45 -12.74 -7.80 1.30
C ASN A 45 -12.70 -6.27 1.37
N LEU A 46 -11.64 -5.69 1.94
CA LEU A 46 -11.46 -4.25 2.00
C LEU A 46 -11.38 -3.61 0.60
N LEU A 47 -10.60 -4.20 -0.30
CA LEU A 47 -10.44 -3.71 -1.67
C LEU A 47 -11.76 -3.76 -2.47
N ARG A 48 -12.59 -4.79 -2.26
CA ARG A 48 -13.94 -4.84 -2.86
C ARG A 48 -14.83 -3.69 -2.41
N GLU A 49 -14.77 -3.29 -1.13
CA GLU A 49 -15.50 -2.11 -0.63
C GLU A 49 -14.99 -0.79 -1.24
N LEU A 50 -13.78 -0.80 -1.81
CA LEU A 50 -13.11 0.31 -2.50
C LEU A 50 -13.16 0.19 -4.03
N SER A 51 -13.96 -0.75 -4.58
CA SER A 51 -14.09 -1.02 -6.02
C SER A 51 -12.77 -1.50 -6.67
N ASP A 52 -12.02 -2.34 -5.96
CA ASP A 52 -10.81 -3.03 -6.42
C ASP A 52 -9.80 -2.13 -7.16
N PRO A 53 -9.29 -1.06 -6.55
CA PRO A 53 -8.43 -0.08 -7.23
C PRO A 53 -7.14 -0.69 -7.82
N GLN A 54 -6.65 -1.79 -7.25
CA GLN A 54 -5.44 -2.48 -7.71
C GLN A 54 -5.59 -3.10 -9.11
N LYS A 55 -6.80 -3.35 -9.58
CA LYS A 55 -7.02 -3.98 -10.89
C LYS A 55 -6.69 -3.08 -12.07
N ASP A 56 -6.65 -1.76 -11.84
CA ASP A 56 -6.35 -0.76 -12.87
C ASP A 56 -4.85 -0.38 -12.91
N LEU A 57 -4.01 -1.06 -12.13
CA LEU A 57 -2.58 -0.79 -11.98
C LEU A 57 -1.74 -1.96 -12.47
N GLU A 58 -0.53 -1.68 -12.96
CA GLU A 58 0.49 -2.66 -13.29
C GLU A 58 1.60 -2.62 -12.23
N PHE A 59 2.19 -3.77 -11.88
CA PHE A 59 3.09 -3.86 -10.73
C PHE A 59 4.46 -4.46 -11.08
N VAL A 60 5.51 -3.89 -10.49
CA VAL A 60 6.77 -4.58 -10.24
C VAL A 60 6.79 -4.91 -8.75
N HIS A 61 6.61 -6.19 -8.40
CA HIS A 61 6.46 -6.65 -7.03
C HIS A 61 7.80 -7.14 -6.48
N ILE A 62 8.23 -6.60 -5.34
CA ILE A 62 9.58 -6.82 -4.80
C ILE A 62 9.50 -7.50 -3.45
N ALA A 63 10.11 -8.68 -3.34
CA ALA A 63 10.20 -9.48 -2.12
C ALA A 63 11.67 -9.78 -1.76
N GLY A 64 11.90 -10.23 -0.53
CA GLY A 64 13.19 -10.63 0.01
C GLY A 64 13.45 -10.10 1.40
N THR A 65 14.57 -10.50 2.01
CA THR A 65 14.93 -10.07 3.37
C THR A 65 15.57 -8.69 3.36
N ASN A 66 16.64 -8.51 2.58
CA ASN A 66 17.39 -7.25 2.54
C ASN A 66 17.48 -6.70 1.10
N GLY A 67 17.53 -5.37 0.99
CA GLY A 67 17.71 -4.69 -0.28
C GLY A 67 16.43 -4.36 -1.04
N LYS A 68 15.25 -4.72 -0.55
CA LYS A 68 13.96 -4.38 -1.17
C LYS A 68 13.84 -2.88 -1.44
N GLY A 69 13.97 -2.04 -0.42
CA GLY A 69 13.87 -0.58 -0.55
C GLY A 69 14.91 0.02 -1.51
N SER A 70 16.15 -0.50 -1.51
CA SER A 70 17.18 -0.06 -2.46
C SER A 70 16.81 -0.38 -3.91
N VAL A 71 16.32 -1.59 -4.16
CA VAL A 71 15.85 -2.01 -5.49
C VAL A 71 14.62 -1.20 -5.89
N SER A 72 13.69 -0.96 -4.96
CA SER A 72 12.51 -0.12 -5.19
C SER A 72 12.89 1.29 -5.62
N ALA A 73 13.84 1.91 -4.93
CA ALA A 73 14.33 3.25 -5.25
C ALA A 73 15.00 3.31 -6.65
N CYS A 74 15.85 2.34 -6.96
CA CYS A 74 16.51 2.25 -8.27
C CYS A 74 15.50 2.07 -9.41
N LEU A 75 14.57 1.12 -9.27
CA LEU A 75 13.57 0.84 -10.30
C LEU A 75 12.62 2.01 -10.51
N SER A 76 12.16 2.65 -9.43
CA SER A 76 11.28 3.82 -9.50
C SER A 76 11.97 4.98 -10.21
N SER A 77 13.26 5.19 -9.95
CA SER A 77 14.04 6.22 -10.62
C SER A 77 14.21 5.92 -12.12
N ILE A 78 14.52 4.67 -12.49
CA ILE A 78 14.67 4.25 -13.89
C ILE A 78 13.34 4.41 -14.64
N LEU A 79 12.23 3.97 -14.07
CA LEU A 79 10.91 4.06 -14.70
C LEU A 79 10.49 5.52 -14.88
N LYS A 80 10.71 6.36 -13.89
CA LYS A 80 10.47 7.81 -13.96
C LYS A 80 11.26 8.44 -15.09
N GLU A 81 12.58 8.19 -15.16
CA GLU A 81 13.45 8.73 -16.22
C GLU A 81 13.07 8.19 -17.62
N ALA A 82 12.47 7.00 -17.69
CA ALA A 82 11.89 6.47 -18.92
C ALA A 82 10.53 7.09 -19.29
N GLY A 83 10.04 8.07 -18.54
CA GLY A 83 8.77 8.75 -18.78
C GLY A 83 7.54 7.98 -18.32
N CYS A 84 7.70 6.93 -17.51
CA CYS A 84 6.60 6.23 -16.87
C CYS A 84 6.18 6.95 -15.59
N ARG A 85 4.91 7.32 -15.48
CA ARG A 85 4.37 7.80 -14.21
C ARG A 85 4.33 6.65 -13.21
N THR A 86 5.20 6.74 -12.21
CA THR A 86 5.53 5.60 -11.34
C THR A 86 5.08 5.84 -9.91
N GLY A 87 4.27 4.91 -9.40
CA GLY A 87 3.99 4.78 -7.97
C GLY A 87 5.07 3.97 -7.27
N THR A 88 5.40 4.31 -6.03
CA THR A 88 6.33 3.54 -5.20
C THR A 88 5.73 3.36 -3.82
N TYR A 89 5.59 2.10 -3.39
CA TYR A 89 5.15 1.74 -2.05
C TYR A 89 6.24 0.95 -1.36
N THR A 90 6.71 1.45 -0.20
CA THR A 90 7.79 0.85 0.58
C THR A 90 7.40 0.74 2.06
N SER A 91 8.05 -0.18 2.78
CA SER A 91 7.86 -0.37 4.23
C SER A 91 9.12 -0.95 4.90
N PRO A 92 9.36 -0.65 6.19
CA PRO A 92 8.66 0.34 7.00
C PRO A 92 9.03 1.78 6.67
N ALA A 93 8.26 2.75 7.19
CA ALA A 93 8.63 4.15 7.18
C ALA A 93 9.77 4.42 8.18
N VAL A 94 10.68 5.34 7.85
CA VAL A 94 11.81 5.74 8.69
C VAL A 94 11.63 7.16 9.25
N ILE A 95 11.16 8.09 8.42
CA ILE A 95 11.02 9.51 8.78
C ILE A 95 9.56 9.88 8.99
N SER A 96 8.70 9.48 8.06
CA SER A 96 7.28 9.79 8.06
C SER A 96 6.49 8.70 7.35
N VAL A 97 5.31 8.37 7.84
CA VAL A 97 4.40 7.42 7.17
C VAL A 97 4.16 7.78 5.71
N ARG A 98 4.26 9.06 5.35
CA ARG A 98 4.06 9.57 3.98
C ARG A 98 5.12 9.11 2.99
N GLU A 99 6.35 8.81 3.45
CA GLU A 99 7.44 8.34 2.57
C GLU A 99 7.13 6.99 1.93
N ARG A 100 6.18 6.23 2.49
CA ARG A 100 5.72 4.95 1.95
C ARG A 100 4.96 5.10 0.63
N TYR A 101 4.40 6.29 0.37
CA TYR A 101 3.51 6.58 -0.77
C TYR A 101 4.15 7.66 -1.64
N GLN A 102 4.82 7.24 -2.71
CA GLN A 102 5.50 8.17 -3.59
C GLN A 102 4.97 8.07 -5.02
N VAL A 103 4.86 9.21 -5.70
CA VAL A 103 4.63 9.29 -7.13
C VAL A 103 5.76 10.10 -7.74
N ASP A 104 6.51 9.48 -8.65
CA ASP A 104 7.68 10.08 -9.28
C ASP A 104 8.70 10.66 -8.27
N GLY A 105 8.86 9.97 -7.13
CA GLY A 105 9.74 10.36 -6.03
C GLY A 105 9.19 11.45 -5.09
N SER A 106 7.98 11.94 -5.33
CA SER A 106 7.32 12.91 -4.44
C SER A 106 6.39 12.21 -3.47
N TRP A 107 6.51 12.52 -2.19
CA TRP A 107 5.66 11.94 -1.15
C TRP A 107 4.22 12.44 -1.25
N ILE A 108 3.29 11.61 -0.82
CA ILE A 108 1.90 12.00 -0.62
C ILE A 108 1.80 13.22 0.32
N THR A 109 0.91 14.15 0.04
CA THR A 109 0.64 15.28 0.94
C THR A 109 -0.18 14.83 2.15
N GLU A 110 -0.10 15.57 3.26
CA GLU A 110 -0.92 15.31 4.46
C GLU A 110 -2.41 15.30 4.17
N ARG A 111 -2.84 16.25 3.34
CA ARG A 111 -4.24 16.35 2.91
C ARG A 111 -4.70 15.11 2.13
N GLU A 112 -3.90 14.64 1.18
CA GLU A 112 -4.23 13.45 0.39
C GLU A 112 -4.24 12.20 1.26
N PHE A 113 -3.26 12.08 2.17
CA PHE A 113 -3.19 10.97 3.12
C PHE A 113 -4.45 10.91 3.99
N ALA A 114 -4.88 12.04 4.57
CA ALA A 114 -6.07 12.14 5.39
C ALA A 114 -7.35 11.78 4.61
N LEU A 115 -7.49 12.28 3.37
CA LEU A 115 -8.63 11.96 2.51
C LEU A 115 -8.71 10.46 2.17
N LEU A 116 -7.58 9.83 1.90
CA LEU A 116 -7.52 8.39 1.64
C LEU A 116 -7.81 7.57 2.89
N ALA A 117 -7.25 7.98 4.03
CA ALA A 117 -7.51 7.33 5.32
C ALA A 117 -9.00 7.37 5.68
N ASP A 118 -9.68 8.51 5.47
CA ASP A 118 -11.10 8.66 5.73
C ASP A 118 -11.95 7.72 4.86
N ARG A 119 -11.63 7.62 3.57
CA ARG A 119 -12.30 6.70 2.63
C ARG A 119 -12.10 5.23 3.01
N VAL A 120 -10.86 4.86 3.36
CA VAL A 120 -10.55 3.48 3.77
C VAL A 120 -11.19 3.16 5.11
N LYS A 121 -11.24 4.11 6.05
CA LYS A 121 -11.96 3.98 7.32
C LYS A 121 -13.45 3.67 7.09
N ALA A 122 -14.11 4.40 6.20
CA ALA A 122 -15.50 4.16 5.85
C ALA A 122 -15.70 2.77 5.21
N ALA A 123 -14.80 2.33 4.33
CA ALA A 123 -14.83 1.00 3.72
C ALA A 123 -14.62 -0.11 4.76
N ALA A 124 -13.66 0.07 5.67
CA ALA A 124 -13.41 -0.86 6.78
C ALA A 124 -14.64 -0.99 7.69
N GLY A 125 -15.32 0.12 8.00
CA GLY A 125 -16.57 0.11 8.77
C GLY A 125 -17.66 -0.73 8.10
N ARG A 126 -17.90 -0.54 6.81
CA ARG A 126 -18.86 -1.36 6.03
C ARG A 126 -18.48 -2.85 6.00
N MET A 127 -17.20 -3.16 5.92
CA MET A 127 -16.67 -4.52 5.97
C MET A 127 -16.95 -5.16 7.33
N GLU A 128 -16.70 -4.44 8.43
CA GLU A 128 -16.95 -4.87 9.81
C GLU A 128 -18.44 -5.10 10.08
N GLU A 129 -19.31 -4.18 9.66
CA GLU A 129 -20.76 -4.30 9.77
C GLU A 129 -21.31 -5.54 9.04
N ARG A 130 -20.68 -5.95 7.96
CA ARG A 130 -21.03 -7.17 7.20
C ARG A 130 -20.39 -8.45 7.75
N GLY A 131 -19.68 -8.38 8.88
CA GLY A 131 -19.00 -9.51 9.51
C GLY A 131 -17.86 -10.11 8.69
N ARG A 132 -17.21 -9.30 7.79
CA ARG A 132 -16.15 -9.75 6.88
C ARG A 132 -14.75 -9.58 7.44
N GLY A 133 -14.64 -9.38 8.75
CA GLY A 133 -13.37 -9.19 9.45
C GLY A 133 -13.04 -7.73 9.71
N ILE A 134 -11.88 -7.51 10.31
CA ILE A 134 -11.36 -6.18 10.66
C ILE A 134 -9.96 -6.09 10.06
N PRO A 135 -9.71 -5.15 9.13
CA PRO A 135 -8.42 -5.04 8.47
C PRO A 135 -7.32 -4.57 9.44
N THR A 136 -6.12 -5.10 9.25
CA THR A 136 -4.91 -4.68 9.95
C THR A 136 -4.43 -3.31 9.43
N VAL A 137 -3.52 -2.66 10.17
CA VAL A 137 -2.90 -1.40 9.73
C VAL A 137 -2.23 -1.56 8.37
N PHE A 138 -1.47 -2.63 8.16
CA PHE A 138 -0.76 -2.85 6.90
C PHE A 138 -1.72 -3.08 5.72
N GLU A 139 -2.84 -3.75 5.93
CA GLU A 139 -3.89 -3.90 4.91
C GLU A 139 -4.56 -2.55 4.57
N ILE A 140 -4.82 -1.72 5.59
CA ILE A 140 -5.36 -0.36 5.41
C ILE A 140 -4.38 0.49 4.60
N GLU A 141 -3.11 0.52 4.99
CA GLU A 141 -2.06 1.26 4.31
C GLU A 141 -1.85 0.79 2.87
N THR A 142 -1.89 -0.52 2.62
CA THR A 142 -1.82 -1.10 1.28
C THR A 142 -3.01 -0.69 0.41
N ALA A 143 -4.22 -0.70 0.97
CA ALA A 143 -5.42 -0.23 0.26
C ALA A 143 -5.36 1.28 -0.04
N MET A 144 -4.85 2.10 0.89
CA MET A 144 -4.60 3.52 0.65
C MET A 144 -3.60 3.73 -0.49
N ALA A 145 -2.54 2.92 -0.56
CA ALA A 145 -1.53 2.99 -1.62
C ALA A 145 -2.16 2.73 -3.00
N PHE A 146 -2.97 1.68 -3.15
CA PHE A 146 -3.62 1.38 -4.43
C PHE A 146 -4.60 2.49 -4.85
N LEU A 147 -5.38 3.05 -3.93
CA LEU A 147 -6.23 4.20 -4.22
C LEU A 147 -5.40 5.40 -4.69
N TYR A 148 -4.34 5.73 -3.95
CA TYR A 148 -3.47 6.86 -4.26
C TYR A 148 -2.87 6.74 -5.66
N PHE A 149 -2.26 5.61 -5.99
CA PHE A 149 -1.62 5.41 -7.28
C PHE A 149 -2.59 5.41 -8.44
N LYS A 150 -3.78 4.81 -8.27
CA LYS A 150 -4.85 4.88 -9.26
C LYS A 150 -5.28 6.33 -9.51
N GLU A 151 -5.56 7.10 -8.47
CA GLU A 151 -6.00 8.50 -8.57
C GLU A 151 -4.92 9.42 -9.16
N LYS A 152 -3.65 9.10 -8.91
CA LYS A 152 -2.53 9.80 -9.52
C LYS A 152 -2.25 9.37 -10.96
N GLY A 153 -2.97 8.39 -11.49
CA GLY A 153 -2.78 7.89 -12.84
C GLY A 153 -1.41 7.25 -13.05
N CYS A 154 -0.90 6.57 -12.01
CA CYS A 154 0.34 5.81 -12.14
C CYS A 154 0.15 4.68 -13.14
N ARG A 155 1.10 4.53 -14.08
CA ARG A 155 1.11 3.44 -15.04
C ARG A 155 1.68 2.17 -14.42
N VAL A 156 2.77 2.30 -13.68
CA VAL A 156 3.47 1.19 -13.02
C VAL A 156 3.64 1.53 -11.55
N VAL A 157 3.45 0.53 -10.70
CA VAL A 157 3.70 0.64 -9.26
C VAL A 157 4.84 -0.30 -8.88
N VAL A 158 5.91 0.26 -8.32
CA VAL A 158 6.96 -0.50 -7.65
C VAL A 158 6.47 -0.78 -6.23
N LEU A 159 6.17 -2.04 -5.96
CA LEU A 159 5.45 -2.49 -4.76
C LEU A 159 6.35 -3.39 -3.91
N GLU A 160 6.78 -2.91 -2.75
CA GLU A 160 7.55 -3.68 -1.79
C GLU A 160 6.64 -4.51 -0.89
N THR A 161 6.95 -5.81 -0.68
CA THR A 161 6.27 -6.65 0.31
C THR A 161 6.61 -6.20 1.73
N GLY A 162 5.63 -6.31 2.64
CA GLY A 162 5.87 -6.06 4.06
C GLY A 162 6.60 -7.21 4.74
N LEU A 163 6.08 -8.43 4.60
CA LEU A 163 6.59 -9.61 5.25
C LEU A 163 6.36 -10.87 4.39
N GLY A 164 7.45 -11.55 4.05
CA GLY A 164 7.37 -12.74 3.21
C GLY A 164 6.94 -12.40 1.79
N GLY A 165 5.90 -13.04 1.30
CA GLY A 165 5.36 -12.81 -0.05
C GLY A 165 3.96 -13.40 -0.22
N GLU A 166 3.80 -14.73 -0.14
CA GLU A 166 2.57 -15.44 -0.48
C GLU A 166 1.32 -14.90 0.24
N GLN A 167 1.43 -14.64 1.53
CA GLN A 167 0.33 -14.16 2.37
C GLN A 167 0.43 -12.68 2.74
N ASP A 168 1.35 -11.96 2.13
CA ASP A 168 1.49 -10.53 2.34
C ASP A 168 0.33 -9.76 1.69
N ALA A 169 -0.16 -8.71 2.36
CA ALA A 169 -1.30 -7.94 1.86
C ALA A 169 -1.06 -7.34 0.46
N THR A 170 0.20 -7.12 0.07
CA THR A 170 0.56 -6.65 -1.27
C THR A 170 0.35 -7.71 -2.36
N ASN A 171 0.28 -9.01 -1.99
CA ASN A 171 0.15 -10.12 -2.95
C ASN A 171 -1.29 -10.36 -3.45
N VAL A 172 -2.15 -9.35 -3.35
CA VAL A 172 -3.49 -9.33 -3.96
C VAL A 172 -3.48 -8.81 -5.40
N VAL A 173 -2.31 -8.43 -5.91
CA VAL A 173 -2.15 -7.87 -7.25
C VAL A 173 -2.16 -8.97 -8.31
N GLU A 174 -2.84 -8.70 -9.44
CA GLU A 174 -3.01 -9.66 -10.53
C GLU A 174 -2.18 -9.27 -11.77
N ASN A 175 -1.96 -7.97 -12.00
CA ASN A 175 -1.26 -7.44 -13.18
C ASN A 175 0.23 -7.22 -12.87
N THR A 176 0.95 -8.30 -12.49
CA THR A 176 2.37 -8.24 -12.15
C THR A 176 3.23 -8.35 -13.41
N LEU A 177 3.91 -7.26 -13.78
CA LEU A 177 4.85 -7.22 -14.91
C LEU A 177 6.14 -7.99 -14.62
N ALA A 178 6.61 -7.89 -13.37
CA ALA A 178 7.79 -8.60 -12.89
C ALA A 178 7.72 -8.83 -11.38
N ALA A 179 8.16 -10.01 -10.93
CA ALA A 179 8.45 -10.30 -9.52
C ALA A 179 9.98 -10.28 -9.33
N VAL A 180 10.44 -9.48 -8.38
CA VAL A 180 11.87 -9.30 -8.10
C VAL A 180 12.16 -9.84 -6.71
N PHE A 181 13.03 -10.84 -6.64
CA PHE A 181 13.53 -11.38 -5.38
C PHE A 181 14.91 -10.80 -5.10
N THR A 182 15.03 -10.11 -3.97
CA THR A 182 16.32 -9.63 -3.47
C THR A 182 17.02 -10.73 -2.66
N SER A 183 17.98 -10.39 -1.81
CA SER A 183 18.63 -11.42 -0.99
C SER A 183 17.65 -12.02 0.01
N ILE A 184 17.67 -13.37 0.13
CA ILE A 184 16.92 -14.12 1.14
C ILE A 184 17.90 -14.59 2.21
N SER A 185 17.58 -14.29 3.46
CA SER A 185 18.35 -14.70 4.63
C SER A 185 17.44 -15.15 5.77
N MET A 186 18.02 -15.66 6.84
CA MET A 186 17.26 -16.09 8.02
C MET A 186 16.67 -14.88 8.73
N ASP A 187 15.36 -14.66 8.53
CA ASP A 187 14.59 -13.58 9.15
C ASP A 187 13.15 -14.03 9.36
N HIS A 188 12.45 -13.38 10.28
CA HIS A 188 11.04 -13.68 10.59
C HIS A 188 10.74 -15.20 10.77
N MET A 189 11.68 -15.95 11.35
CA MET A 189 11.65 -17.42 11.48
C MET A 189 10.38 -17.94 12.16
N GLY A 190 9.81 -17.16 13.09
CA GLY A 190 8.55 -17.52 13.75
C GLY A 190 7.32 -17.51 12.84
N VAL A 191 7.42 -16.91 11.64
CA VAL A 191 6.33 -16.77 10.68
C VAL A 191 6.62 -17.51 9.38
N LEU A 192 7.82 -17.29 8.80
CA LEU A 192 8.18 -17.80 7.47
C LEU A 192 8.83 -19.19 7.50
N GLY A 193 9.32 -19.64 8.68
CA GLY A 193 9.96 -20.94 8.84
C GLY A 193 11.42 -20.86 9.28
N ASN A 194 12.01 -22.01 9.56
CA ASN A 194 13.32 -22.13 10.19
C ASN A 194 14.45 -22.51 9.22
N THR A 195 14.21 -22.49 7.93
CA THR A 195 15.20 -22.76 6.89
C THR A 195 15.07 -21.78 5.74
N LEU A 196 16.16 -21.50 5.03
CA LEU A 196 16.13 -20.65 3.83
C LEU A 196 15.12 -21.14 2.78
N GLY A 197 14.98 -22.45 2.63
CA GLY A 197 13.99 -23.02 1.70
C GLY A 197 12.55 -22.74 2.11
N GLN A 198 12.24 -22.73 3.40
CA GLN A 198 10.90 -22.35 3.90
C GLN A 198 10.63 -20.85 3.77
N ILE A 199 11.66 -20.02 4.02
CA ILE A 199 11.54 -18.57 3.91
C ILE A 199 11.38 -18.12 2.44
N ALA A 200 11.96 -18.88 1.50
CA ALA A 200 11.93 -18.58 0.07
C ALA A 200 10.73 -19.19 -0.67
N ALA A 201 10.00 -20.11 -0.04
CA ALA A 201 8.82 -20.74 -0.61
C ALA A 201 7.61 -19.83 -0.57
#